data_fde3f755f08458941bddb9ad8000ae56
#
_entry.id   fde3f755f08458941bddb9ad8000ae56
#
_cell.length_a   1.000
_cell.length_b   1.000
_cell.length_c   1.000
_cell.angle_alpha   90.00
_cell.angle_beta   90.00
_cell.angle_gamma   90.00
#
_symmetry.space_group_name_H-M   'P 1'
#
loop_
_entity.id
_entity.type
_entity.pdbx_description
1 polymer ?
#
loop_
_entity_poly.entity_id
_entity_poly.type
_entity_poly.pdbx_seq_one_letter_code
_entity_poly.pdbx_strand_id
1 'polypeptide(L)'
;DIKVGEELSLTPPMGWNSWNVFGLRVTDKDIRNAADVMVSTGLIDHGWGYINIDDGWESEERKPDGEIATNSKFPDLTALSDYIHSKGLKFGIYSSPGSRTCGGFLGSLNHEEQDIKTYEKWGVDYLKYDLCSYTVRTFLVKKNLQKPYIFMNQFIQNSNRDIVYSLCQYGLGKVWKWGKEVGGNSWRTTGDIVDTWASVNRLLNKQKKLSAYASPGHWNDPDMLVLGIVGWNNDSRKCRLTEAEQQLHFG
;
A
#
# COMPACT_ATOMS: atom_id res chain seq x y z
N ASP A 1 18.65 -17.09 -0.67
CA ASP A 1 18.08 -16.39 -1.82
C ASP A 1 16.58 -16.70 -1.89
N ILE A 2 15.75 -15.72 -1.61
CA ILE A 2 14.29 -15.84 -1.75
C ILE A 2 13.98 -15.54 -3.21
N LYS A 3 13.23 -16.44 -3.88
CA LYS A 3 12.82 -16.22 -5.26
C LYS A 3 11.61 -15.28 -5.32
N VAL A 4 11.66 -14.29 -6.20
CA VAL A 4 10.54 -13.42 -6.52
C VAL A 4 9.49 -14.21 -7.32
N GLY A 5 8.21 -13.95 -7.09
CA GLY A 5 7.12 -14.52 -7.88
C GLY A 5 6.14 -15.37 -7.08
N GLU A 6 5.90 -16.63 -7.47
CA GLU A 6 4.87 -17.49 -6.89
C GLU A 6 5.06 -17.83 -5.39
N GLU A 7 6.24 -17.55 -4.84
CA GLU A 7 6.55 -17.76 -3.42
C GLU A 7 6.23 -16.55 -2.54
N LEU A 8 5.88 -15.39 -3.15
CA LEU A 8 5.57 -14.14 -2.45
C LEU A 8 4.07 -14.05 -2.13
N SER A 9 3.76 -13.55 -0.93
CA SER A 9 2.36 -13.38 -0.48
C SER A 9 1.54 -14.67 -0.53
N LEU A 10 2.07 -15.79 -0.06
CA LEU A 10 1.33 -17.07 -0.01
C LEU A 10 0.08 -16.97 0.87
N THR A 11 0.07 -16.07 1.84
CA THR A 11 -1.09 -15.63 2.61
C THR A 11 -1.37 -14.16 2.31
N PRO A 12 -2.59 -13.64 2.56
CA PRO A 12 -2.86 -12.21 2.46
C PRO A 12 -1.86 -11.42 3.31
N PRO A 13 -1.21 -10.38 2.76
CA PRO A 13 -0.30 -9.56 3.56
C PRO A 13 -1.09 -8.86 4.68
N MET A 14 -0.66 -9.09 5.92
CA MET A 14 -1.24 -8.49 7.12
C MET A 14 -0.25 -7.49 7.71
N GLY A 15 -0.76 -6.33 8.13
CA GLY A 15 0.09 -5.27 8.66
C GLY A 15 -0.69 -4.01 8.99
N TRP A 16 0.03 -2.92 9.15
CA TRP A 16 -0.50 -1.61 9.43
C TRP A 16 -0.08 -0.61 8.36
N ASN A 17 -0.99 0.31 8.02
CA ASN A 17 -0.77 1.38 7.06
C ASN A 17 -1.12 2.73 7.70
N SER A 18 -0.33 3.76 7.44
CA SER A 18 -0.41 5.05 8.12
C SER A 18 -1.62 5.90 7.73
N TRP A 19 -2.27 5.63 6.59
CA TRP A 19 -3.24 6.56 5.99
C TRP A 19 -4.43 6.88 6.89
N ASN A 20 -5.10 5.84 7.40
CA ASN A 20 -6.35 6.03 8.13
C ASN A 20 -6.18 6.75 9.46
N VAL A 21 -4.96 6.77 10.02
CA VAL A 21 -4.68 7.44 11.31
C VAL A 21 -4.04 8.82 11.10
N PHE A 22 -3.08 8.93 10.20
CA PHE A 22 -2.24 10.13 10.08
C PHE A 22 -2.47 10.92 8.79
N GLY A 23 -2.98 10.29 7.70
CA GLY A 23 -3.02 10.91 6.39
C GLY A 23 -1.64 11.43 6.00
N LEU A 24 -1.58 12.63 5.45
CA LEU A 24 -0.34 13.28 5.02
C LEU A 24 0.55 13.79 6.17
N ARG A 25 0.09 13.71 7.43
CA ARG A 25 0.83 14.20 8.62
C ARG A 25 1.80 13.18 9.18
N VAL A 26 1.78 11.96 8.70
CA VAL A 26 2.65 10.87 9.16
C VAL A 26 4.13 11.28 9.17
N THR A 27 4.86 10.82 10.19
CA THR A 27 6.29 11.08 10.38
C THR A 27 7.06 9.78 10.62
N ASP A 28 8.39 9.81 10.47
CA ASP A 28 9.30 8.70 10.82
C ASP A 28 9.03 8.18 12.23
N LYS A 29 8.83 9.09 13.19
CA LYS A 29 8.53 8.72 14.59
C LYS A 29 7.23 7.93 14.72
N ASP A 30 6.19 8.29 13.97
CA ASP A 30 4.90 7.58 14.02
C ASP A 30 5.04 6.16 13.49
N ILE A 31 5.84 5.98 12.43
CA ILE A 31 6.13 4.68 11.84
C ILE A 31 6.93 3.80 12.80
N ARG A 32 7.97 4.33 13.47
CA ARG A 32 8.71 3.59 14.51
C ARG A 32 7.82 3.20 15.66
N ASN A 33 6.97 4.09 16.12
CA ASN A 33 6.00 3.81 17.18
C ASN A 33 5.03 2.68 16.77
N ALA A 34 4.53 2.68 15.52
CA ALA A 34 3.67 1.63 15.01
C ALA A 34 4.39 0.26 14.99
N ALA A 35 5.65 0.23 14.58
CA ALA A 35 6.47 -0.98 14.62
C ALA A 35 6.68 -1.47 16.07
N ASP A 36 6.94 -0.58 17.02
CA ASP A 36 7.09 -0.92 18.44
C ASP A 36 5.80 -1.51 19.01
N VAL A 37 4.66 -0.93 18.70
CA VAL A 37 3.35 -1.42 19.14
C VAL A 37 3.05 -2.78 18.51
N MET A 38 3.34 -2.99 17.23
CA MET A 38 3.12 -4.27 16.54
C MET A 38 3.83 -5.41 17.25
N VAL A 39 5.06 -5.18 17.71
CA VAL A 39 5.87 -6.17 18.46
C VAL A 39 5.39 -6.29 19.91
N SER A 40 5.25 -5.17 20.62
CA SER A 40 4.95 -5.19 22.06
C SER A 40 3.55 -5.73 22.39
N THR A 41 2.62 -5.66 21.45
CA THR A 41 1.28 -6.25 21.60
C THR A 41 1.20 -7.71 21.17
N GLY A 42 2.27 -8.27 20.61
CA GLY A 42 2.32 -9.65 20.10
C GLY A 42 1.61 -9.84 18.75
N LEU A 43 1.15 -8.79 18.09
CA LEU A 43 0.50 -8.91 16.77
C LEU A 43 1.42 -9.55 15.73
N ILE A 44 2.73 -9.32 15.82
CA ILE A 44 3.73 -9.95 14.95
C ILE A 44 3.66 -11.48 15.01
N ASP A 45 3.40 -12.06 16.18
CA ASP A 45 3.30 -13.52 16.38
C ASP A 45 2.04 -14.12 15.73
N HIS A 46 1.10 -13.26 15.33
CA HIS A 46 -0.13 -13.61 14.64
C HIS A 46 -0.10 -13.27 13.14
N GLY A 47 1.09 -12.98 12.59
CA GLY A 47 1.29 -12.75 11.16
C GLY A 47 1.13 -11.30 10.69
N TRP A 48 0.92 -10.34 11.62
CA TRP A 48 0.91 -8.91 11.31
C TRP A 48 2.35 -8.42 11.12
N GLY A 49 2.87 -8.58 9.91
CA GLY A 49 4.28 -8.43 9.62
C GLY A 49 4.69 -7.18 8.86
N TYR A 50 3.74 -6.39 8.33
CA TYR A 50 4.06 -5.22 7.52
C TYR A 50 3.78 -3.91 8.25
N ILE A 51 4.71 -2.96 8.12
CA ILE A 51 4.54 -1.55 8.52
C ILE A 51 4.70 -0.69 7.28
N ASN A 52 3.61 -0.08 6.83
CA ASN A 52 3.55 0.64 5.56
C ASN A 52 3.35 2.15 5.78
N ILE A 53 4.22 2.94 5.15
CA ILE A 53 3.98 4.37 4.96
C ILE A 53 3.07 4.53 3.74
N ASP A 54 1.97 5.23 3.91
CA ASP A 54 1.12 5.66 2.80
C ASP A 54 1.66 6.97 2.19
N ASP A 55 0.85 7.71 1.43
CA ASP A 55 1.18 8.97 0.78
C ASP A 55 1.71 10.03 1.77
N GLY A 56 2.61 10.90 1.31
CA GLY A 56 3.10 12.05 2.07
C GLY A 56 4.51 11.89 2.66
N TRP A 57 5.28 10.88 2.23
CA TRP A 57 6.70 10.75 2.56
C TRP A 57 7.59 11.38 1.49
N GLU A 58 7.10 11.50 0.26
CA GLU A 58 7.84 12.00 -0.89
C GLU A 58 8.08 13.50 -0.78
N SER A 59 9.15 13.97 -1.39
CA SER A 59 9.41 15.38 -1.65
C SER A 59 8.48 15.94 -2.73
N GLU A 60 8.46 17.24 -2.91
CA GLU A 60 7.78 17.90 -4.02
C GLU A 60 8.58 17.85 -5.31
N GLU A 61 9.91 17.69 -5.23
CA GLU A 61 10.84 17.66 -6.35
C GLU A 61 11.83 16.51 -6.23
N ARG A 62 12.28 15.99 -7.38
CA ARG A 62 13.35 14.98 -7.43
C ARG A 62 14.71 15.64 -7.19
N LYS A 63 15.69 14.82 -6.83
CA LYS A 63 17.09 15.23 -6.81
C LYS A 63 17.56 15.61 -8.23
N PRO A 64 18.68 16.35 -8.39
CA PRO A 64 19.19 16.74 -9.71
C PRO A 64 19.50 15.58 -10.66
N ASP A 65 19.78 14.40 -10.13
CA ASP A 65 20.01 13.15 -10.89
C ASP A 65 18.72 12.41 -11.24
N GLY A 66 17.57 12.94 -10.85
CA GLY A 66 16.25 12.36 -11.05
C GLY A 66 15.80 11.37 -9.96
N GLU A 67 16.66 11.02 -8.99
CA GLU A 67 16.28 10.13 -7.88
C GLU A 67 15.16 10.74 -7.06
N ILE A 68 14.19 9.90 -6.65
CA ILE A 68 13.12 10.34 -5.75
C ILE A 68 13.70 10.72 -4.39
N ALA A 69 13.22 11.82 -3.86
CA ALA A 69 13.64 12.33 -2.56
C ALA A 69 12.52 12.22 -1.53
N THR A 70 12.91 12.14 -0.27
CA THR A 70 12.02 12.21 0.87
C THR A 70 11.84 13.65 1.34
N ASN A 71 10.75 13.96 2.01
CA ASN A 71 10.56 15.24 2.67
C ASN A 71 11.16 15.25 4.10
N SER A 72 11.10 16.40 4.77
CA SER A 72 11.69 16.57 6.10
C SER A 72 11.10 15.69 7.21
N LYS A 73 9.92 15.12 7.01
CA LYS A 73 9.29 14.19 7.96
C LYS A 73 9.95 12.81 7.95
N PHE A 74 10.65 12.47 6.86
CA PHE A 74 11.33 11.21 6.63
C PHE A 74 12.77 11.45 6.17
N PRO A 75 13.66 11.87 7.08
CA PRO A 75 15.02 12.26 6.73
C PRO A 75 15.89 11.12 6.22
N ASP A 76 15.61 9.87 6.64
CA ASP A 76 16.39 8.69 6.26
C ASP A 76 15.51 7.43 6.24
N LEU A 77 15.01 7.06 5.05
CA LEU A 77 14.19 5.85 4.87
C LEU A 77 15.00 4.56 4.99
N THR A 78 16.30 4.59 4.75
CA THR A 78 17.16 3.41 4.97
C THR A 78 17.23 3.10 6.46
N ALA A 79 17.54 4.09 7.28
CA ALA A 79 17.58 3.91 8.73
C ALA A 79 16.21 3.55 9.33
N LEU A 80 15.11 4.01 8.74
CA LEU A 80 13.76 3.62 9.15
C LEU A 80 13.47 2.16 8.79
N SER A 81 13.79 1.75 7.57
CA SER A 81 13.65 0.37 7.11
C SER A 81 14.48 -0.60 7.96
N ASP A 82 15.75 -0.27 8.21
CA ASP A 82 16.64 -1.06 9.08
C ASP A 82 16.06 -1.23 10.48
N TYR A 83 15.46 -0.16 11.02
CA TYR A 83 14.78 -0.21 12.31
C TYR A 83 13.60 -1.20 12.32
N ILE A 84 12.77 -1.13 11.29
CA ILE A 84 11.61 -2.02 11.12
C ILE A 84 12.07 -3.48 10.96
N HIS A 85 13.08 -3.71 10.11
CA HIS A 85 13.66 -5.04 9.89
C HIS A 85 14.31 -5.60 11.14
N SER A 86 14.97 -4.76 11.97
CA SER A 86 15.57 -5.19 13.24
C SER A 86 14.55 -5.77 14.23
N LYS A 87 13.27 -5.47 14.04
CA LYS A 87 12.16 -5.99 14.84
C LYS A 87 11.50 -7.24 14.24
N GLY A 88 12.00 -7.74 13.11
CA GLY A 88 11.42 -8.88 12.39
C GLY A 88 10.21 -8.50 11.52
N LEU A 89 9.94 -7.20 11.34
CA LEU A 89 8.86 -6.67 10.52
C LEU A 89 9.36 -6.35 9.11
N LYS A 90 8.44 -6.15 8.19
CA LYS A 90 8.68 -5.76 6.78
C LYS A 90 8.24 -4.32 6.56
N PHE A 91 8.97 -3.61 5.70
CA PHE A 91 8.77 -2.20 5.41
C PHE A 91 8.07 -1.98 4.07
N GLY A 92 6.98 -1.22 4.06
CA GLY A 92 6.27 -0.87 2.84
C GLY A 92 6.14 0.64 2.63
N ILE A 93 5.98 1.01 1.37
CA ILE A 93 5.78 2.39 0.95
C ILE A 93 4.63 2.51 -0.07
N TYR A 94 4.31 3.75 -0.38
CA TYR A 94 3.30 4.15 -1.34
C TYR A 94 3.91 4.91 -2.51
N SER A 95 3.33 4.77 -3.71
CA SER A 95 3.59 5.64 -4.86
C SER A 95 2.40 5.63 -5.83
N SER A 96 2.52 6.36 -6.95
CA SER A 96 1.48 6.45 -7.99
C SER A 96 2.11 6.61 -9.37
N PRO A 97 1.49 6.08 -10.44
CA PRO A 97 2.02 6.11 -11.81
C PRO A 97 1.96 7.48 -12.48
N GLY A 98 1.23 8.44 -11.91
CA GLY A 98 1.16 9.80 -12.45
C GLY A 98 2.38 10.63 -12.07
N SER A 99 2.38 11.89 -12.52
CA SER A 99 3.40 12.87 -12.11
C SER A 99 3.30 13.25 -10.63
N ARG A 100 2.11 13.06 -10.04
CA ARG A 100 1.83 13.36 -8.63
C ARG A 100 1.04 12.23 -7.98
N THR A 101 1.27 12.04 -6.68
CA THR A 101 0.47 11.19 -5.81
C THR A 101 -0.92 11.81 -5.58
N CYS A 102 -1.81 11.10 -4.89
CA CYS A 102 -3.12 11.65 -4.51
C CYS A 102 -3.00 12.83 -3.55
N GLY A 103 -1.98 12.84 -2.72
CA GLY A 103 -1.64 13.95 -1.80
C GLY A 103 -0.90 15.11 -2.47
N GLY A 104 -0.55 14.99 -3.76
CA GLY A 104 0.13 16.05 -4.52
C GLY A 104 1.65 16.00 -4.49
N PHE A 105 2.26 14.97 -3.89
CA PHE A 105 3.70 14.73 -3.87
C PHE A 105 4.20 14.09 -5.16
N LEU A 106 5.49 13.78 -5.26
CA LEU A 106 6.08 13.16 -6.44
C LEU A 106 5.51 11.76 -6.70
N GLY A 107 5.04 11.54 -7.93
CA GLY A 107 4.74 10.20 -8.45
C GLY A 107 5.89 9.65 -9.29
N SER A 108 5.72 8.42 -9.81
CA SER A 108 6.78 7.68 -10.50
C SER A 108 6.84 7.91 -12.01
N LEU A 109 5.97 8.74 -12.59
CA LEU A 109 5.86 8.92 -14.04
C LEU A 109 7.23 9.16 -14.71
N ASN A 110 7.61 8.28 -15.65
CA ASN A 110 8.88 8.28 -16.38
C ASN A 110 10.13 8.05 -15.51
N HIS A 111 9.99 7.61 -14.27
CA HIS A 111 11.08 7.32 -13.34
C HIS A 111 10.92 5.97 -12.65
N GLU A 112 10.01 5.11 -13.11
CA GLU A 112 9.63 3.87 -12.46
C GLU A 112 10.83 2.95 -12.21
N GLU A 113 11.75 2.83 -13.19
CA GLU A 113 12.98 2.06 -13.03
C GLU A 113 13.91 2.62 -11.95
N GLN A 114 14.09 3.94 -11.96
CA GLN A 114 14.96 4.61 -10.99
C GLN A 114 14.36 4.54 -9.58
N ASP A 115 13.05 4.68 -9.48
CA ASP A 115 12.33 4.61 -8.21
C ASP A 115 12.46 3.20 -7.61
N ILE A 116 12.25 2.13 -8.40
CA ILE A 116 12.44 0.75 -7.90
C ILE A 116 13.87 0.51 -7.42
N LYS A 117 14.89 0.99 -8.14
CA LYS A 117 16.28 0.90 -7.69
C LYS A 117 16.52 1.64 -6.37
N THR A 118 15.84 2.75 -6.17
CA THR A 118 15.90 3.49 -4.91
C THR A 118 15.18 2.75 -3.79
N TYR A 119 13.99 2.19 -4.05
CA TYR A 119 13.23 1.38 -3.09
C TYR A 119 14.01 0.12 -2.69
N GLU A 120 14.71 -0.51 -3.61
CA GLU A 120 15.62 -1.62 -3.35
C GLU A 120 16.74 -1.22 -2.37
N LYS A 121 17.39 -0.07 -2.60
CA LYS A 121 18.42 0.47 -1.69
C LYS A 121 17.87 0.75 -0.29
N TRP A 122 16.63 1.23 -0.20
CA TRP A 122 15.97 1.52 1.07
C TRP A 122 15.43 0.28 1.78
N GLY A 123 15.51 -0.90 1.16
CA GLY A 123 15.05 -2.14 1.77
C GLY A 123 13.52 -2.31 1.76
N VAL A 124 12.83 -1.75 0.78
CA VAL A 124 11.36 -1.86 0.66
C VAL A 124 10.93 -3.28 0.36
N ASP A 125 9.90 -3.77 1.07
CA ASP A 125 9.31 -5.11 0.93
C ASP A 125 7.87 -5.08 0.37
N TYR A 126 7.25 -3.90 0.31
CA TYR A 126 5.86 -3.74 -0.11
C TYR A 126 5.67 -2.39 -0.81
N LEU A 127 5.04 -2.39 -1.96
CA LEU A 127 4.69 -1.19 -2.71
C LEU A 127 3.18 -1.11 -2.93
N LYS A 128 2.51 -0.17 -2.26
CA LYS A 128 1.15 0.25 -2.62
C LYS A 128 1.26 1.22 -3.80
N TYR A 129 0.74 0.81 -4.96
CA TYR A 129 0.80 1.60 -6.19
C TYR A 129 -0.60 2.04 -6.62
N ASP A 130 -0.85 3.31 -6.46
CA ASP A 130 -2.18 3.94 -6.65
C ASP A 130 -2.48 4.22 -8.14
N LEU A 131 -3.40 5.12 -8.43
CA LEU A 131 -3.80 5.53 -9.79
C LEU A 131 -4.00 7.05 -9.90
N CYS A 132 -3.31 7.85 -9.09
CA CYS A 132 -3.48 9.30 -9.06
C CYS A 132 -2.67 9.98 -10.16
N SER A 133 -3.20 11.09 -10.68
CA SER A 133 -2.58 11.93 -11.72
C SER A 133 -2.16 11.18 -13.01
N TYR A 134 -2.59 9.94 -13.17
CA TYR A 134 -2.37 9.17 -14.39
C TYR A 134 -3.49 9.47 -15.39
N THR A 135 -3.18 10.28 -16.42
CA THR A 135 -4.17 10.69 -17.42
C THR A 135 -4.45 9.55 -18.39
N VAL A 136 -5.41 8.71 -18.05
CA VAL A 136 -6.00 7.79 -19.03
C VAL A 136 -7.06 8.56 -19.79
N ARG A 137 -6.76 9.00 -20.98
CA ARG A 137 -7.72 9.73 -21.85
C ARG A 137 -9.01 8.93 -22.15
N THR A 138 -9.05 7.66 -21.76
CA THR A 138 -10.23 6.80 -21.81
C THR A 138 -10.18 5.74 -20.73
N PHE A 139 -10.73 6.02 -19.55
CA PHE A 139 -10.98 5.04 -18.48
C PHE A 139 -11.79 3.81 -18.92
N LEU A 140 -12.37 3.85 -20.13
CA LEU A 140 -13.23 2.81 -20.67
C LEU A 140 -12.47 1.65 -21.34
N VAL A 141 -11.18 1.80 -21.61
CA VAL A 141 -10.39 0.75 -22.25
C VAL A 141 -9.56 0.02 -21.21
N LYS A 142 -9.91 -1.25 -20.92
CA LYS A 142 -9.22 -2.14 -19.95
C LYS A 142 -7.70 -2.09 -20.09
N LYS A 143 -7.17 -2.13 -21.31
CA LYS A 143 -5.73 -2.06 -21.59
C LYS A 143 -5.04 -0.80 -21.05
N ASN A 144 -5.75 0.34 -21.01
CA ASN A 144 -5.18 1.58 -20.50
C ASN A 144 -5.06 1.58 -18.97
N LEU A 145 -5.97 0.91 -18.26
CA LEU A 145 -5.91 0.73 -16.81
C LEU A 145 -4.77 -0.22 -16.38
N GLN A 146 -4.39 -1.17 -17.24
CA GLN A 146 -3.33 -2.13 -16.96
C GLN A 146 -1.93 -1.58 -17.21
N LYS A 147 -1.78 -0.67 -18.18
CA LYS A 147 -0.46 -0.16 -18.63
C LYS A 147 0.47 0.28 -17.51
N PRO A 148 0.07 1.16 -16.58
CA PRO A 148 0.98 1.64 -15.55
C PRO A 148 1.44 0.51 -14.63
N TYR A 149 0.57 -0.46 -14.35
CA TYR A 149 0.90 -1.59 -13.49
C TYR A 149 1.81 -2.58 -14.20
N ILE A 150 1.59 -2.87 -15.47
CA ILE A 150 2.49 -3.68 -16.29
C ILE A 150 3.88 -3.03 -16.33
N PHE A 151 3.93 -1.73 -16.56
CA PHE A 151 5.19 -1.00 -16.69
C PHE A 151 5.99 -1.01 -15.39
N MET A 152 5.37 -0.68 -14.26
CA MET A 152 6.03 -0.76 -12.94
C MET A 152 6.47 -2.20 -12.62
N ASN A 153 5.62 -3.20 -12.91
CA ASN A 153 5.94 -4.60 -12.64
C ASN A 153 7.21 -5.09 -13.36
N GLN A 154 7.51 -4.59 -14.55
CA GLN A 154 8.74 -4.95 -15.27
C GLN A 154 9.99 -4.65 -14.44
N PHE A 155 10.00 -3.55 -13.71
CA PHE A 155 11.11 -3.15 -12.85
C PHE A 155 11.11 -3.89 -11.51
N ILE A 156 9.94 -4.15 -10.94
CA ILE A 156 9.80 -4.97 -9.73
C ILE A 156 10.35 -6.38 -9.98
N GLN A 157 10.00 -7.01 -11.11
CA GLN A 157 10.48 -8.36 -11.47
C GLN A 157 12.00 -8.43 -11.73
N ASN A 158 12.61 -7.30 -12.07
CA ASN A 158 14.07 -7.19 -12.28
C ASN A 158 14.82 -6.70 -11.04
N SER A 159 14.12 -6.44 -9.93
CA SER A 159 14.72 -6.06 -8.65
C SER A 159 15.39 -7.27 -7.99
N ASN A 160 16.48 -7.00 -7.27
CA ASN A 160 17.14 -8.01 -6.41
C ASN A 160 16.40 -8.21 -5.07
N ARG A 161 15.22 -7.62 -4.92
CA ARG A 161 14.45 -7.66 -3.69
C ARG A 161 13.02 -8.10 -3.94
N ASP A 162 12.51 -8.93 -3.04
CA ASP A 162 11.10 -9.35 -3.05
C ASP A 162 10.20 -8.20 -2.57
N ILE A 163 9.45 -7.62 -3.50
CA ILE A 163 8.52 -6.52 -3.23
C ILE A 163 7.09 -6.98 -3.48
N VAL A 164 6.28 -7.04 -2.43
CA VAL A 164 4.83 -7.27 -2.57
C VAL A 164 4.21 -6.11 -3.33
N TYR A 165 3.59 -6.40 -4.47
CA TYR A 165 3.00 -5.40 -5.34
C TYR A 165 1.49 -5.29 -5.14
N SER A 166 1.04 -4.20 -4.54
CA SER A 166 -0.36 -3.93 -4.22
C SER A 166 -0.94 -2.86 -5.14
N LEU A 167 -1.97 -3.24 -5.91
CA LEU A 167 -2.60 -2.37 -6.90
C LEU A 167 -3.76 -1.61 -6.25
N CYS A 168 -3.62 -0.29 -6.08
CA CYS A 168 -4.66 0.56 -5.52
C CYS A 168 -5.36 1.35 -6.62
N GLN A 169 -6.34 0.72 -7.29
CA GLN A 169 -7.07 1.34 -8.41
C GLN A 169 -8.60 1.23 -8.27
N TYR A 170 -9.10 1.05 -7.06
CA TYR A 170 -10.51 1.19 -6.67
C TYR A 170 -11.48 0.19 -7.31
N GLY A 171 -11.01 -0.93 -7.86
CA GLY A 171 -11.84 -1.94 -8.53
C GLY A 171 -12.22 -1.59 -9.97
N LEU A 172 -11.61 -0.55 -10.55
CA LEU A 172 -11.87 -0.12 -11.91
C LEU A 172 -11.52 -1.22 -12.93
N GLY A 173 -12.32 -1.33 -13.98
CA GLY A 173 -12.10 -2.33 -15.03
C GLY A 173 -12.14 -3.77 -14.54
N LYS A 174 -12.74 -4.04 -13.37
CA LYS A 174 -12.81 -5.36 -12.73
C LYS A 174 -11.40 -5.94 -12.51
N VAL A 175 -10.55 -5.21 -11.77
CA VAL A 175 -9.15 -5.53 -11.50
C VAL A 175 -8.93 -7.00 -11.07
N TRP A 176 -9.83 -7.58 -10.31
CA TRP A 176 -9.77 -8.99 -9.91
C TRP A 176 -9.70 -9.99 -11.08
N LYS A 177 -10.01 -9.55 -12.31
CA LYS A 177 -9.89 -10.37 -13.51
C LYS A 177 -8.53 -10.27 -14.21
N TRP A 178 -7.71 -9.32 -13.83
CA TRP A 178 -6.44 -9.05 -14.51
C TRP A 178 -5.28 -8.64 -13.58
N GLY A 179 -5.56 -8.40 -12.29
CA GLY A 179 -4.55 -7.96 -11.34
C GLY A 179 -3.37 -8.94 -11.23
N LYS A 180 -3.64 -10.24 -11.25
CA LYS A 180 -2.61 -11.27 -11.32
C LYS A 180 -1.77 -11.19 -12.61
N GLU A 181 -2.41 -10.94 -13.75
CA GLU A 181 -1.75 -10.89 -15.06
C GLU A 181 -0.73 -9.75 -15.18
N VAL A 182 -0.91 -8.69 -14.39
CA VAL A 182 0.01 -7.54 -14.36
C VAL A 182 0.99 -7.58 -13.19
N GLY A 183 1.11 -8.72 -12.51
CA GLY A 183 2.05 -8.96 -11.42
C GLY A 183 1.56 -8.56 -10.03
N GLY A 184 0.29 -8.17 -9.87
CA GLY A 184 -0.26 -7.79 -8.56
C GLY A 184 -0.33 -8.96 -7.59
N ASN A 185 0.21 -8.79 -6.39
CA ASN A 185 0.03 -9.70 -5.27
C ASN A 185 -1.26 -9.40 -4.49
N SER A 186 -1.73 -8.15 -4.55
CA SER A 186 -3.06 -7.78 -4.07
C SER A 186 -3.64 -6.65 -4.93
N TRP A 187 -4.94 -6.46 -4.87
CA TRP A 187 -5.63 -5.38 -5.60
C TRP A 187 -6.87 -4.89 -4.89
N ARG A 188 -6.98 -3.58 -4.73
CA ARG A 188 -8.17 -2.93 -4.21
C ARG A 188 -9.37 -3.23 -5.09
N THR A 189 -10.44 -3.71 -4.50
CA THR A 189 -11.65 -4.12 -5.21
C THR A 189 -12.75 -3.06 -5.20
N THR A 190 -12.59 -2.03 -4.37
CA THR A 190 -13.59 -0.98 -4.12
C THR A 190 -12.92 0.39 -3.99
N GLY A 191 -13.72 1.45 -4.04
CA GLY A 191 -13.34 2.77 -3.52
C GLY A 191 -13.11 2.71 -2.01
N ASP A 192 -12.62 3.83 -1.47
CA ASP A 192 -12.16 3.89 -0.08
C ASP A 192 -13.26 3.60 0.94
N ILE A 193 -12.83 2.92 2.01
CA ILE A 193 -13.65 2.68 3.18
C ILE A 193 -13.79 3.95 4.01
N VAL A 194 -14.94 4.08 4.68
CA VAL A 194 -15.13 5.06 5.74
C VAL A 194 -15.67 4.36 6.98
N ASP A 195 -15.50 4.97 8.15
CA ASP A 195 -15.85 4.42 9.45
C ASP A 195 -17.36 4.45 9.75
N THR A 196 -18.12 3.83 8.86
CA THR A 196 -19.56 3.58 9.04
C THR A 196 -19.87 2.13 8.75
N TRP A 197 -20.80 1.53 9.50
CA TRP A 197 -21.21 0.15 9.28
C TRP A 197 -21.74 -0.09 7.85
N ALA A 198 -22.45 0.88 7.29
CA ALA A 198 -22.91 0.82 5.90
C ALA A 198 -21.76 0.66 4.91
N SER A 199 -20.65 1.37 5.12
CA SER A 199 -19.44 1.23 4.30
C SER A 199 -18.82 -0.15 4.46
N VAL A 200 -18.57 -0.60 5.68
CA VAL A 200 -18.01 -1.93 5.98
C VAL A 200 -18.86 -3.02 5.35
N ASN A 201 -20.16 -3.03 5.59
CA ASN A 201 -21.08 -4.04 5.07
C ASN A 201 -21.15 -4.05 3.53
N ARG A 202 -21.11 -2.89 2.89
CA ARG A 202 -21.05 -2.77 1.43
C ARG A 202 -19.77 -3.44 0.88
N LEU A 203 -18.63 -3.23 1.51
CA LEU A 203 -17.35 -3.81 1.11
C LEU A 203 -17.34 -5.33 1.30
N LEU A 204 -17.76 -5.83 2.46
CA LEU A 204 -17.89 -7.26 2.75
C LEU A 204 -18.80 -7.98 1.74
N ASN A 205 -19.97 -7.41 1.44
CA ASN A 205 -20.89 -8.00 0.47
C ASN A 205 -20.32 -8.05 -0.96
N LYS A 206 -19.42 -7.14 -1.30
CA LYS A 206 -18.69 -7.19 -2.57
C LYS A 206 -17.66 -8.32 -2.56
N GLN A 207 -16.90 -8.51 -1.47
CA GLN A 207 -15.89 -9.57 -1.38
C GLN A 207 -16.48 -10.97 -1.54
N LYS A 208 -17.66 -11.25 -1.00
CA LYS A 208 -18.36 -12.55 -1.17
C LYS A 208 -18.47 -12.98 -2.62
N LYS A 209 -18.56 -12.05 -3.57
CA LYS A 209 -18.68 -12.32 -5.01
C LYS A 209 -17.33 -12.43 -5.72
N LEU A 210 -16.23 -12.15 -5.02
CA LEU A 210 -14.89 -12.06 -5.59
C LEU A 210 -13.94 -13.14 -5.08
N SER A 211 -14.38 -13.99 -4.16
CA SER A 211 -13.54 -15.05 -3.55
C SER A 211 -12.84 -15.94 -4.56
N ALA A 212 -13.51 -16.26 -5.67
CA ALA A 212 -12.97 -17.12 -6.74
C ALA A 212 -11.75 -16.50 -7.49
N TYR A 213 -11.46 -15.22 -7.26
CA TYR A 213 -10.32 -14.54 -7.89
C TYR A 213 -9.10 -14.44 -6.98
N ALA A 214 -9.24 -14.80 -5.72
CA ALA A 214 -8.13 -14.86 -4.77
C ALA A 214 -7.47 -16.25 -4.80
N SER A 215 -6.15 -16.27 -4.68
CA SER A 215 -5.34 -17.49 -4.58
C SER A 215 -4.03 -17.18 -3.88
N PRO A 216 -3.25 -18.17 -3.38
CA PRO A 216 -1.91 -17.91 -2.87
C PRO A 216 -1.09 -17.06 -3.83
N GLY A 217 -0.43 -16.04 -3.29
CA GLY A 217 0.32 -15.04 -4.06
C GLY A 217 -0.52 -13.88 -4.64
N HIS A 218 -1.87 -13.99 -4.63
CA HIS A 218 -2.76 -13.07 -5.34
C HIS A 218 -4.08 -12.88 -4.61
N TRP A 219 -4.32 -11.68 -4.04
CA TRP A 219 -5.41 -11.45 -3.11
C TRP A 219 -6.31 -10.28 -3.48
N ASN A 220 -7.61 -10.45 -3.27
CA ASN A 220 -8.53 -9.33 -3.24
C ASN A 220 -8.29 -8.50 -1.99
N ASP A 221 -8.15 -7.19 -2.16
CA ASP A 221 -8.03 -6.23 -1.07
C ASP A 221 -9.35 -5.48 -0.88
N PRO A 222 -10.05 -5.69 0.26
CA PRO A 222 -11.29 -4.98 0.58
C PRO A 222 -11.08 -3.56 1.06
N ASP A 223 -9.87 -3.09 1.17
CA ASP A 223 -9.38 -1.90 1.86
C ASP A 223 -9.01 -2.15 3.33
N MET A 224 -8.37 -1.16 3.92
CA MET A 224 -7.83 -1.23 5.28
C MET A 224 -8.93 -1.32 6.34
N LEU A 225 -8.62 -1.95 7.47
CA LEU A 225 -9.47 -1.90 8.64
C LEU A 225 -9.56 -0.46 9.20
N VAL A 226 -10.74 -0.05 9.64
CA VAL A 226 -10.99 1.24 10.29
C VAL A 226 -11.36 1.00 11.75
N LEU A 227 -10.34 0.92 12.60
CA LEU A 227 -10.45 0.57 14.01
C LEU A 227 -9.83 1.66 14.89
N GLY A 228 -10.35 1.83 16.10
CA GLY A 228 -9.76 2.69 17.13
C GLY A 228 -9.75 4.17 16.76
N ILE A 229 -8.60 4.68 16.31
CA ILE A 229 -8.40 6.09 15.94
C ILE A 229 -8.34 6.23 14.43
N VAL A 230 -9.05 7.22 13.90
CA VAL A 230 -8.97 7.64 12.49
C VAL A 230 -8.58 9.11 12.41
N GLY A 231 -7.88 9.52 11.34
CA GLY A 231 -7.30 10.85 11.22
C GLY A 231 -7.46 11.51 9.85
N TRP A 232 -8.49 11.13 9.10
CA TRP A 232 -8.80 11.76 7.82
C TRP A 232 -9.05 13.27 7.97
N ASN A 233 -8.71 14.04 6.96
CA ASN A 233 -8.91 15.50 6.92
C ASN A 233 -8.25 16.26 8.09
N ASN A 234 -7.11 15.75 8.58
CA ASN A 234 -6.36 16.34 9.71
C ASN A 234 -7.14 16.39 11.03
N ASP A 235 -8.19 15.58 11.17
CA ASP A 235 -9.01 15.48 12.38
C ASP A 235 -8.88 14.09 13.01
N SER A 236 -7.96 13.95 13.97
CA SER A 236 -7.78 12.71 14.72
C SER A 236 -8.94 12.51 15.71
N ARG A 237 -9.72 11.46 15.53
CA ARG A 237 -10.87 11.14 16.37
C ARG A 237 -11.07 9.64 16.53
N LYS A 238 -11.88 9.27 17.50
CA LYS A 238 -12.34 7.88 17.61
C LYS A 238 -13.13 7.48 16.36
N CYS A 239 -12.96 6.24 15.94
CA CYS A 239 -13.77 5.61 14.91
C CYS A 239 -15.27 5.68 15.30
N ARG A 240 -16.14 5.92 14.33
CA ARG A 240 -17.60 6.00 14.54
C ARG A 240 -18.26 4.64 14.69
N LEU A 241 -17.57 3.57 14.30
CA LEU A 241 -18.09 2.22 14.53
C LEU A 241 -18.18 1.93 16.03
N THR A 242 -19.27 1.33 16.45
CA THR A 242 -19.40 0.79 17.82
C THR A 242 -18.35 -0.28 18.07
N GLU A 243 -18.10 -0.61 19.33
CA GLU A 243 -17.16 -1.67 19.69
C GLU A 243 -17.53 -3.01 19.04
N ALA A 244 -18.80 -3.38 19.06
CA ALA A 244 -19.29 -4.60 18.41
C ALA A 244 -19.08 -4.58 16.88
N GLU A 245 -19.31 -3.44 16.23
CA GLU A 245 -19.03 -3.29 14.79
C GLU A 245 -17.54 -3.38 14.47
N GLN A 246 -16.67 -2.81 15.31
CA GLN A 246 -15.23 -2.93 15.18
C GLN A 246 -14.76 -4.38 15.36
N GLN A 247 -15.31 -5.11 16.34
CA GLN A 247 -15.02 -6.54 16.52
C GLN A 247 -15.45 -7.36 15.30
N LEU A 248 -16.65 -7.12 14.76
CA LEU A 248 -17.12 -7.79 13.54
C LEU A 248 -16.31 -7.40 12.28
N HIS A 249 -15.75 -6.20 12.24
CA HIS A 249 -14.92 -5.74 11.13
C HIS A 249 -13.53 -6.35 11.17
N PHE A 250 -13.02 -6.64 12.35
CA PHE A 250 -11.70 -7.25 12.55
C PHE A 250 -11.71 -8.77 12.34
N GLY A 251 -12.75 -9.47 12.78
CA GLY A 251 -12.91 -10.94 12.71
C GLY A 251 -13.60 -11.42 11.47
#